data_c76252cb0f087e758f07c532a6cf790c
#
_entry.id   c76252cb0f087e758f07c532a6cf790c
#
_cell.length_a   1.000
_cell.length_b   1.000
_cell.length_c   1.000
_cell.angle_alpha   90.00
_cell.angle_beta   90.00
_cell.angle_gamma   90.00
#
_symmetry.space_group_name_H-M   'P 1'
#
loop_
_entity.id
_entity.type
_entity.pdbx_description
1 polymer ?
#
loop_
_entity_poly.entity_id
_entity_poly.type
_entity_poly.pdbx_seq_one_letter_code
_entity_poly.pdbx_strand_id
1 'polypeptide(L)'
;NHRCTFCIIPSMRGDLVSRPIGEVLSEAKRLVDAGVKEILVISQDTSAYGVDVKHRTGFHNGEPVKTSMVSLCEQLSKLGIWTRLHYVYPYPHVDDVIPLMAEGKILPYLDIPLQHASPRILKLMKRPGSVDRQLARIKQWREICPELTLRSTFIVGFPGETEEDFQMLLDFLKEARLDRVGCFKYSPVEGADANALPDQVPEEVKEERWNRFMQLQQQISAERLQEKVGREILVIIDEVDEEGAIGRSMADAPEIDGA
;
A
#
# COMPACT_ATOMS: atom_id res chain seq x y z
N ASN A 1 1.51 6.72 -15.55
CA ASN A 1 1.19 7.85 -14.66
C ASN A 1 -0.30 7.93 -14.42
N HIS A 2 -0.72 7.70 -13.18
CA HIS A 2 -2.10 7.94 -12.77
C HIS A 2 -2.38 9.44 -12.75
N ARG A 3 -3.56 9.80 -13.24
CA ARG A 3 -4.05 11.17 -13.22
C ARG A 3 -5.29 11.25 -12.33
N CYS A 4 -5.14 10.82 -11.06
CA CYS A 4 -6.20 10.97 -10.07
C CYS A 4 -6.51 12.46 -9.90
N THR A 5 -7.79 12.81 -9.85
CA THR A 5 -8.23 14.22 -9.88
C THR A 5 -7.77 15.04 -8.67
N PHE A 6 -7.49 14.38 -7.55
CA PHE A 6 -7.01 15.02 -6.30
C PHE A 6 -5.48 15.15 -6.23
N CYS A 7 -4.74 14.65 -7.23
CA CYS A 7 -3.29 14.49 -7.13
C CYS A 7 -2.55 15.37 -8.13
N ILE A 8 -1.61 16.17 -7.63
CA ILE A 8 -0.73 17.05 -8.42
C ILE A 8 0.64 16.41 -8.71
N ILE A 9 0.97 15.29 -8.08
CA ILE A 9 2.30 14.68 -8.15
C ILE A 9 2.79 14.42 -9.59
N PRO A 10 1.96 13.94 -10.54
CA PRO A 10 2.42 13.72 -11.91
C PRO A 10 2.92 14.99 -12.61
N SER A 11 2.34 16.15 -12.30
CA SER A 11 2.81 17.43 -12.87
C SER A 11 4.11 17.93 -12.23
N MET A 12 4.39 17.51 -10.99
CA MET A 12 5.62 17.88 -10.27
C MET A 12 6.79 16.94 -10.59
N ARG A 13 6.53 15.64 -10.73
CA ARG A 13 7.55 14.58 -10.85
C ARG A 13 7.79 14.13 -12.29
N GLY A 14 6.88 14.46 -13.21
CA GLY A 14 6.93 14.01 -14.58
C GLY A 14 6.46 12.57 -14.78
N ASP A 15 6.85 11.99 -15.90
CA ASP A 15 6.46 10.65 -16.28
C ASP A 15 7.22 9.56 -15.51
N LEU A 16 6.66 8.36 -15.51
CA LEU A 16 7.32 7.18 -14.94
C LEU A 16 8.65 6.92 -15.67
N VAL A 17 9.71 6.79 -14.90
CA VAL A 17 11.05 6.39 -15.38
C VAL A 17 11.53 5.25 -14.49
N SER A 18 11.49 4.04 -15.01
CA SER A 18 11.99 2.85 -14.30
C SER A 18 13.51 2.78 -14.36
N ARG A 19 14.14 2.69 -13.20
CA ARG A 19 15.58 2.43 -13.10
C ARG A 19 15.92 1.05 -13.67
N PRO A 20 17.09 0.84 -14.32
CA PRO A 20 17.54 -0.47 -14.75
C PRO A 20 17.56 -1.47 -13.58
N ILE A 21 16.99 -2.68 -13.81
CA ILE A 21 16.85 -3.66 -12.72
C ILE A 21 18.19 -4.08 -12.13
N GLY A 22 19.24 -4.18 -12.93
CA GLY A 22 20.59 -4.51 -12.47
C GLY A 22 21.17 -3.45 -11.52
N GLU A 23 20.86 -2.18 -11.72
CA GLU A 23 21.28 -1.09 -10.82
C GLU A 23 20.55 -1.18 -9.48
N VAL A 24 19.24 -1.41 -9.51
CA VAL A 24 18.41 -1.56 -8.30
C VAL A 24 18.89 -2.75 -7.47
N LEU A 25 19.13 -3.89 -8.10
CA LEU A 25 19.63 -5.09 -7.42
C LEU A 25 21.05 -4.91 -6.87
N SER A 26 21.92 -4.20 -7.60
CA SER A 26 23.26 -3.88 -7.14
C SER A 26 23.26 -2.93 -5.94
N GLU A 27 22.33 -1.97 -5.90
CA GLU A 27 22.11 -1.10 -4.75
C GLU A 27 21.64 -1.91 -3.54
N ALA A 28 20.61 -2.74 -3.72
CA ALA A 28 20.09 -3.60 -2.66
C ALA A 28 21.19 -4.50 -2.07
N LYS A 29 22.03 -5.10 -2.92
CA LYS A 29 23.17 -5.91 -2.47
C LYS A 29 24.16 -5.10 -1.63
N ARG A 30 24.50 -3.87 -2.02
CA ARG A 30 25.40 -3.00 -1.23
C ARG A 30 24.82 -2.67 0.14
N LEU A 31 23.49 -2.44 0.23
CA LEU A 31 22.83 -2.20 1.51
C LEU A 31 22.89 -3.42 2.42
N VAL A 32 22.67 -4.61 1.88
CA VAL A 32 22.81 -5.88 2.63
C VAL A 32 24.23 -6.09 3.10
N ASP A 33 25.22 -5.88 2.23
CA ASP A 33 26.65 -6.01 2.57
C ASP A 33 27.07 -4.99 3.66
N ALA A 34 26.38 -3.85 3.76
CA ALA A 34 26.54 -2.86 4.82
C ALA A 34 25.80 -3.22 6.13
N GLY A 35 25.10 -4.36 6.18
CA GLY A 35 24.45 -4.88 7.38
C GLY A 35 22.96 -4.56 7.50
N VAL A 36 22.32 -3.97 6.48
CA VAL A 36 20.87 -3.69 6.46
C VAL A 36 20.09 -5.00 6.55
N LYS A 37 19.06 -5.03 7.40
CA LYS A 37 18.21 -6.20 7.66
C LYS A 37 16.85 -6.13 7.01
N GLU A 38 16.39 -4.94 6.63
CA GLU A 38 15.12 -4.71 5.95
C GLU A 38 15.31 -3.69 4.82
N ILE A 39 14.73 -3.97 3.65
CA ILE A 39 14.64 -3.04 2.52
C ILE A 39 13.18 -2.72 2.23
N LEU A 40 12.89 -1.41 2.18
CA LEU A 40 11.60 -0.90 1.73
C LEU A 40 11.69 -0.55 0.25
N VAL A 41 10.89 -1.21 -0.59
CA VAL A 41 10.79 -0.90 -2.02
C VAL A 41 9.75 0.19 -2.19
N ILE A 42 10.21 1.39 -2.54
CA ILE A 42 9.38 2.60 -2.59
C ILE A 42 9.45 3.24 -3.98
N SER A 43 8.29 3.59 -4.52
CA SER A 43 8.16 4.51 -5.66
C SER A 43 6.79 5.19 -5.60
N GLN A 44 6.46 6.05 -6.56
CA GLN A 44 5.11 6.63 -6.66
C GLN A 44 4.04 5.57 -7.00
N ASP A 45 4.44 4.53 -7.70
CA ASP A 45 3.63 3.35 -7.99
C ASP A 45 4.59 2.17 -8.24
N THR A 46 4.83 1.39 -7.21
CA THR A 46 5.75 0.24 -7.28
C THR A 46 5.24 -0.84 -8.22
N SER A 47 3.92 -0.98 -8.37
CA SER A 47 3.33 -1.94 -9.31
C SER A 47 3.55 -1.59 -10.78
N ALA A 48 3.83 -0.33 -11.10
CA ALA A 48 4.11 0.11 -12.47
C ALA A 48 5.58 -0.07 -12.90
N TYR A 49 6.43 -0.60 -12.04
CA TYR A 49 7.85 -0.79 -12.37
C TYR A 49 8.04 -1.59 -13.66
N GLY A 50 8.76 -1.01 -14.61
CA GLY A 50 9.08 -1.61 -15.90
C GLY A 50 8.06 -1.38 -17.03
N VAL A 51 6.88 -0.81 -16.72
CA VAL A 51 5.83 -0.55 -17.74
C VAL A 51 6.32 0.41 -18.84
N ASP A 52 6.99 1.50 -18.44
CA ASP A 52 7.54 2.51 -19.35
C ASP A 52 8.59 1.96 -20.32
N VAL A 53 9.32 0.95 -19.90
CA VAL A 53 10.34 0.24 -20.71
C VAL A 53 9.82 -1.08 -21.30
N LYS A 54 8.48 -1.29 -21.32
CA LYS A 54 7.81 -2.49 -21.83
C LYS A 54 8.38 -3.80 -21.26
N HIS A 55 8.71 -3.76 -19.95
CA HIS A 55 9.28 -4.90 -19.23
C HIS A 55 10.52 -5.52 -19.90
N ARG A 56 11.36 -4.67 -20.49
CA ARG A 56 12.59 -5.13 -21.16
C ARG A 56 13.46 -5.96 -20.22
N THR A 57 14.23 -6.87 -20.79
CA THR A 57 15.24 -7.64 -20.08
C THR A 57 16.43 -6.75 -19.74
N GLY A 58 16.82 -6.71 -18.48
CA GLY A 58 18.10 -6.19 -18.01
C GLY A 58 19.02 -7.34 -17.61
N PHE A 59 20.18 -7.04 -17.03
CA PHE A 59 21.13 -8.03 -16.57
C PHE A 59 21.57 -7.75 -15.14
N HIS A 60 21.72 -8.80 -14.34
CA HIS A 60 22.30 -8.76 -13.02
C HIS A 60 23.24 -9.96 -12.84
N ASN A 61 24.52 -9.71 -12.49
CA ASN A 61 25.56 -10.74 -12.39
C ASN A 61 25.67 -11.66 -13.63
N GLY A 62 25.46 -11.10 -14.82
CA GLY A 62 25.49 -11.84 -16.09
C GLY A 62 24.18 -12.57 -16.45
N GLU A 63 23.23 -12.66 -15.54
CA GLU A 63 21.95 -13.32 -15.75
C GLU A 63 20.90 -12.34 -16.26
N PRO A 64 20.06 -12.75 -17.25
CA PRO A 64 18.97 -11.93 -17.75
C PRO A 64 17.82 -11.87 -16.74
N VAL A 65 17.34 -10.67 -16.45
CA VAL A 65 16.21 -10.41 -15.52
C VAL A 65 15.21 -9.49 -16.19
N LYS A 66 13.93 -9.86 -16.18
CA LYS A 66 12.85 -9.02 -16.68
C LYS A 66 12.64 -7.82 -15.75
N THR A 67 12.53 -6.61 -16.31
CA THR A 67 12.23 -5.40 -15.54
C THR A 67 10.73 -5.38 -15.19
N SER A 68 10.36 -5.93 -14.06
CA SER A 68 8.99 -5.96 -13.52
C SER A 68 9.01 -6.04 -11.99
N MET A 69 7.91 -5.64 -11.34
CA MET A 69 7.77 -5.73 -9.89
C MET A 69 7.97 -7.17 -9.38
N VAL A 70 7.33 -8.14 -10.01
CA VAL A 70 7.43 -9.56 -9.60
C VAL A 70 8.86 -10.05 -9.69
N SER A 71 9.53 -9.86 -10.85
CA SER A 71 10.93 -10.28 -11.02
C SER A 71 11.88 -9.55 -10.07
N LEU A 72 11.61 -8.28 -9.77
CA LEU A 72 12.38 -7.54 -8.74
C LEU A 72 12.23 -8.21 -7.37
N CYS A 73 10.99 -8.54 -6.96
CA CYS A 73 10.72 -9.22 -5.70
C CYS A 73 11.41 -10.59 -5.62
N GLU A 74 11.35 -11.39 -6.70
CA GLU A 74 12.04 -12.68 -6.78
C GLU A 74 13.57 -12.56 -6.64
N GLN A 75 14.17 -11.52 -7.21
CA GLN A 75 15.62 -11.32 -7.07
C GLN A 75 15.98 -10.78 -5.67
N LEU A 76 15.20 -9.85 -5.12
CA LEU A 76 15.43 -9.31 -3.77
C LEU A 76 15.31 -10.40 -2.71
N SER A 77 14.38 -11.36 -2.88
CA SER A 77 14.23 -12.49 -1.95
C SER A 77 15.49 -13.33 -1.76
N LYS A 78 16.35 -13.37 -2.78
CA LYS A 78 17.64 -14.11 -2.72
C LYS A 78 18.68 -13.45 -1.80
N LEU A 79 18.44 -12.21 -1.37
CA LEU A 79 19.34 -11.50 -0.46
C LEU A 79 19.18 -11.93 1.00
N GLY A 80 18.12 -12.68 1.34
CA GLY A 80 17.93 -13.27 2.67
C GLY A 80 17.59 -12.25 3.76
N ILE A 81 17.06 -11.09 3.40
CA ILE A 81 16.61 -10.03 4.32
C ILE A 81 15.13 -9.72 4.13
N TRP A 82 14.54 -9.01 5.06
CA TRP A 82 13.18 -8.54 4.92
C TRP A 82 13.05 -7.56 3.75
N THR A 83 12.11 -7.84 2.85
CA THR A 83 11.76 -6.97 1.73
C THR A 83 10.29 -6.59 1.83
N ARG A 84 10.00 -5.30 1.94
CA ARG A 84 8.65 -4.75 2.10
C ARG A 84 8.29 -3.89 0.89
N LEU A 85 7.06 -4.09 0.37
CA LEU A 85 6.52 -3.29 -0.73
C LEU A 85 5.66 -2.15 -0.21
N HIS A 86 5.89 -0.94 -0.72
CA HIS A 86 5.07 0.24 -0.47
C HIS A 86 4.48 0.81 -1.76
N TYR A 87 3.36 1.52 -1.65
CA TYR A 87 2.71 2.27 -2.72
C TYR A 87 2.39 1.42 -3.95
N VAL A 88 1.66 0.33 -3.72
CA VAL A 88 1.21 -0.59 -4.78
C VAL A 88 -0.17 -0.14 -5.27
N TYR A 89 -0.30 0.18 -6.56
CA TYR A 89 -1.59 0.51 -7.15
C TYR A 89 -2.39 -0.76 -7.48
N PRO A 90 -3.75 -0.78 -7.33
CA PRO A 90 -4.54 -2.01 -7.39
C PRO A 90 -4.73 -2.59 -8.80
N TYR A 91 -3.65 -2.72 -9.59
CA TYR A 91 -3.69 -3.43 -10.87
C TYR A 91 -3.91 -4.94 -10.69
N PRO A 92 -4.47 -5.62 -11.73
CA PRO A 92 -4.64 -7.08 -11.66
C PRO A 92 -3.36 -7.86 -11.40
N HIS A 93 -2.24 -7.47 -12.00
CA HIS A 93 -0.95 -8.16 -11.85
C HIS A 93 -0.30 -8.03 -10.45
N VAL A 94 -0.89 -7.26 -9.55
CA VAL A 94 -0.51 -7.26 -8.12
C VAL A 94 -0.82 -8.61 -7.48
N ASP A 95 -1.78 -9.35 -8.01
CA ASP A 95 -2.10 -10.69 -7.53
C ASP A 95 -0.89 -11.64 -7.63
N ASP A 96 0.03 -11.39 -8.57
CA ASP A 96 1.21 -12.23 -8.81
C ASP A 96 2.28 -12.14 -7.69
N VAL A 97 2.25 -11.11 -6.82
CA VAL A 97 3.19 -11.02 -5.69
C VAL A 97 2.68 -11.72 -4.43
N ILE A 98 1.38 -12.00 -4.34
CA ILE A 98 0.79 -12.65 -3.15
C ILE A 98 1.37 -14.05 -2.90
N PRO A 99 1.57 -14.91 -3.91
CA PRO A 99 2.28 -16.18 -3.71
C PRO A 99 3.70 -16.00 -3.15
N LEU A 100 4.44 -14.97 -3.58
CA LEU A 100 5.78 -14.69 -3.05
C LEU A 100 5.76 -14.31 -1.56
N MET A 101 4.69 -13.62 -1.12
CA MET A 101 4.44 -13.31 0.28
C MET A 101 4.12 -14.58 1.08
N ALA A 102 3.26 -15.44 0.55
CA ALA A 102 2.90 -16.71 1.17
C ALA A 102 4.08 -17.67 1.32
N GLU A 103 5.01 -17.64 0.36
CA GLU A 103 6.25 -18.43 0.37
C GLU A 103 7.35 -17.82 1.27
N GLY A 104 7.11 -16.67 1.89
CA GLY A 104 8.10 -15.97 2.71
C GLY A 104 9.25 -15.33 1.92
N LYS A 105 9.13 -15.20 0.61
CA LYS A 105 10.14 -14.56 -0.26
C LYS A 105 10.21 -13.05 -0.08
N ILE A 106 9.07 -12.42 0.17
CA ILE A 106 8.92 -11.03 0.59
C ILE A 106 7.97 -10.97 1.78
N LEU A 107 7.97 -9.87 2.53
CA LEU A 107 7.10 -9.75 3.68
C LEU A 107 5.63 -9.81 3.29
N PRO A 108 4.76 -10.49 4.08
CA PRO A 108 3.32 -10.55 3.86
C PRO A 108 2.65 -9.22 4.24
N TYR A 109 3.05 -8.15 3.56
CA TYR A 109 2.62 -6.79 3.80
C TYR A 109 2.34 -6.09 2.47
N LEU A 110 1.11 -5.67 2.25
CA LEU A 110 0.68 -5.00 1.03
C LEU A 110 0.10 -3.63 1.35
N ASP A 111 0.84 -2.57 0.99
CA ASP A 111 0.40 -1.18 1.07
C ASP A 111 -0.26 -0.78 -0.26
N ILE A 112 -1.59 -0.77 -0.26
CA ILE A 112 -2.42 -0.57 -1.45
C ILE A 112 -3.48 0.51 -1.21
N PRO A 113 -3.23 1.78 -1.58
CA PRO A 113 -4.17 2.87 -1.34
C PRO A 113 -5.41 2.72 -2.22
N LEU A 114 -6.54 2.36 -1.63
CA LEU A 114 -7.83 2.18 -2.32
C LEU A 114 -8.59 3.49 -2.51
N GLN A 115 -8.38 4.48 -1.65
CA GLN A 115 -8.89 5.84 -1.66
C GLN A 115 -10.37 5.99 -1.30
N HIS A 116 -11.27 5.17 -1.82
CA HIS A 116 -12.69 5.15 -1.53
C HIS A 116 -13.32 3.79 -1.87
N ALA A 117 -14.57 3.57 -1.44
CA ALA A 117 -15.33 2.36 -1.78
C ALA A 117 -16.52 2.66 -2.72
N SER A 118 -17.09 3.87 -2.73
CA SER A 118 -18.18 4.21 -3.65
C SER A 118 -17.68 4.23 -5.10
N PRO A 119 -18.32 3.45 -6.02
CA PRO A 119 -17.95 3.45 -7.44
C PRO A 119 -18.12 4.84 -8.07
N ARG A 120 -19.10 5.63 -7.61
CA ARG A 120 -19.36 6.99 -8.07
C ARG A 120 -18.20 7.92 -7.71
N ILE A 121 -17.73 7.87 -6.46
CA ILE A 121 -16.61 8.69 -5.99
C ILE A 121 -15.31 8.24 -6.64
N LEU A 122 -15.05 6.93 -6.75
CA LEU A 122 -13.87 6.41 -7.45
C LEU A 122 -13.82 6.87 -8.92
N LYS A 123 -14.97 6.93 -9.59
CA LYS A 123 -15.05 7.49 -10.95
C LYS A 123 -14.70 8.97 -11.00
N LEU A 124 -15.17 9.78 -10.05
CA LEU A 124 -14.80 11.20 -9.92
C LEU A 124 -13.31 11.38 -9.61
N MET A 125 -12.73 10.49 -8.83
CA MET A 125 -11.29 10.42 -8.54
C MET A 125 -10.44 9.95 -9.74
N LYS A 126 -11.05 9.51 -10.84
CA LYS A 126 -10.37 8.81 -11.96
C LYS A 126 -9.61 7.56 -11.47
N ARG A 127 -10.22 6.81 -10.54
CA ARG A 127 -9.67 5.56 -10.00
C ARG A 127 -10.49 4.37 -10.52
N PRO A 128 -9.84 3.25 -10.93
CA PRO A 128 -10.57 2.02 -11.19
C PRO A 128 -11.08 1.43 -9.88
N GLY A 129 -12.26 0.86 -9.90
CA GLY A 129 -12.74 0.13 -8.74
C GLY A 129 -14.22 -0.24 -8.80
N SER A 130 -14.47 -1.40 -8.25
CA SER A 130 -15.77 -1.90 -7.84
C SER A 130 -15.57 -2.51 -6.46
N VAL A 131 -16.42 -2.17 -5.51
CA VAL A 131 -16.39 -2.68 -4.14
C VAL A 131 -16.33 -4.20 -4.12
N ASP A 132 -17.26 -4.84 -4.82
CA ASP A 132 -17.36 -6.31 -4.86
C ASP A 132 -16.08 -6.96 -5.38
N ARG A 133 -15.46 -6.36 -6.40
CA ARG A 133 -14.20 -6.85 -6.96
C ARG A 133 -13.04 -6.67 -6.00
N GLN A 134 -12.98 -5.54 -5.28
CA GLN A 134 -11.94 -5.28 -4.28
C GLN A 134 -12.08 -6.25 -3.10
N LEU A 135 -13.29 -6.45 -2.58
CA LEU A 135 -13.56 -7.41 -1.51
C LEU A 135 -13.24 -8.85 -1.92
N ALA A 136 -13.64 -9.26 -3.12
CA ALA A 136 -13.30 -10.59 -3.65
C ALA A 136 -11.79 -10.81 -3.75
N ARG A 137 -11.02 -9.80 -4.22
CA ARG A 137 -9.56 -9.88 -4.28
C ARG A 137 -8.93 -9.98 -2.89
N ILE A 138 -9.36 -9.15 -1.94
CA ILE A 138 -8.87 -9.19 -0.55
C ILE A 138 -9.09 -10.58 0.06
N LYS A 139 -10.27 -11.17 -0.15
CA LYS A 139 -10.59 -12.51 0.29
C LYS A 139 -9.65 -13.55 -0.34
N GLN A 140 -9.48 -13.51 -1.65
CA GLN A 140 -8.58 -14.41 -2.37
C GLN A 140 -7.12 -14.27 -1.90
N TRP A 141 -6.64 -13.05 -1.68
CA TRP A 141 -5.29 -12.82 -1.18
C TRP A 141 -5.07 -13.44 0.20
N ARG A 142 -6.07 -13.32 1.09
CA ARG A 142 -6.00 -13.94 2.42
C ARG A 142 -6.12 -15.47 2.39
N GLU A 143 -6.80 -16.03 1.40
CA GLU A 143 -6.82 -17.48 1.17
C GLU A 143 -5.44 -18.00 0.74
N ILE A 144 -4.71 -17.26 -0.09
CA ILE A 144 -3.35 -17.59 -0.55
C ILE A 144 -2.32 -17.32 0.55
N CYS A 145 -2.43 -16.17 1.22
CA CYS A 145 -1.49 -15.70 2.25
C CYS A 145 -2.26 -15.29 3.52
N PRO A 146 -2.57 -16.23 4.43
CA PRO A 146 -3.36 -15.94 5.66
C PRO A 146 -2.73 -14.90 6.58
N GLU A 147 -1.40 -14.78 6.58
CA GLU A 147 -0.66 -13.80 7.39
C GLU A 147 -0.55 -12.41 6.74
N LEU A 148 -1.21 -12.21 5.59
CA LEU A 148 -1.15 -10.95 4.85
C LEU A 148 -1.69 -9.79 5.67
N THR A 149 -0.83 -8.80 5.90
CA THR A 149 -1.19 -7.51 6.46
C THR A 149 -1.54 -6.56 5.34
N LEU A 150 -2.76 -6.03 5.35
CA LEU A 150 -3.24 -5.06 4.37
C LEU A 150 -3.24 -3.66 4.96
N ARG A 151 -2.45 -2.79 4.33
CA ARG A 151 -2.44 -1.36 4.60
C ARG A 151 -3.12 -0.61 3.47
N SER A 152 -3.94 0.37 3.81
CA SER A 152 -4.62 1.20 2.82
C SER A 152 -4.78 2.65 3.29
N THR A 153 -5.08 3.51 2.32
CA THR A 153 -5.35 4.93 2.57
C THR A 153 -6.67 5.31 1.89
N PHE A 154 -7.46 6.12 2.60
CA PHE A 154 -8.76 6.61 2.13
C PHE A 154 -8.86 8.12 2.27
N ILE A 155 -9.78 8.70 1.49
CA ILE A 155 -10.14 10.12 1.52
C ILE A 155 -11.63 10.23 1.79
N VAL A 156 -12.00 11.01 2.82
CA VAL A 156 -13.40 11.36 3.12
C VAL A 156 -13.65 12.82 2.78
N GLY A 157 -14.91 13.16 2.51
CA GLY A 157 -15.30 14.51 2.14
C GLY A 157 -14.81 14.95 0.77
N PHE A 158 -14.59 13.99 -0.15
CA PHE A 158 -14.27 14.32 -1.54
C PHE A 158 -15.43 15.08 -2.18
N PRO A 159 -15.18 16.06 -3.10
CA PRO A 159 -16.24 16.80 -3.76
C PRO A 159 -17.32 15.88 -4.36
N GLY A 160 -18.57 16.14 -4.02
CA GLY A 160 -19.72 15.34 -4.42
C GLY A 160 -20.00 14.10 -3.56
N GLU A 161 -19.20 13.81 -2.53
CA GLU A 161 -19.44 12.67 -1.62
C GLU A 161 -20.74 12.90 -0.84
N THR A 162 -21.71 11.98 -0.97
CA THR A 162 -22.96 11.98 -0.19
C THR A 162 -22.83 11.13 1.07
N GLU A 163 -23.84 11.17 1.94
CA GLU A 163 -23.87 10.28 3.12
C GLU A 163 -23.95 8.80 2.72
N GLU A 164 -24.69 8.50 1.63
CA GLU A 164 -24.76 7.13 1.08
C GLU A 164 -23.40 6.64 0.59
N ASP A 165 -22.61 7.49 -0.09
CA ASP A 165 -21.26 7.14 -0.52
C ASP A 165 -20.35 6.86 0.67
N PHE A 166 -20.46 7.70 1.71
CA PHE A 166 -19.70 7.52 2.95
C PHE A 166 -20.12 6.26 3.71
N GLN A 167 -21.43 5.94 3.74
CA GLN A 167 -21.91 4.70 4.35
C GLN A 167 -21.35 3.46 3.62
N MET A 168 -21.29 3.49 2.27
CA MET A 168 -20.66 2.40 1.49
C MET A 168 -19.18 2.22 1.87
N LEU A 169 -18.49 3.31 2.19
CA LEU A 169 -17.10 3.23 2.65
C LEU A 169 -17.00 2.58 4.04
N LEU A 170 -17.87 2.92 4.98
CA LEU A 170 -17.91 2.28 6.30
C LEU A 170 -18.25 0.79 6.21
N ASP A 171 -19.20 0.42 5.36
CA ASP A 171 -19.59 -0.97 5.16
C ASP A 171 -18.45 -1.79 4.51
N PHE A 172 -17.72 -1.17 3.57
CA PHE A 172 -16.50 -1.76 3.02
C PHE A 172 -15.45 -2.03 4.10
N LEU A 173 -15.20 -1.09 5.01
CA LEU A 173 -14.24 -1.29 6.11
C LEU A 173 -14.60 -2.47 6.99
N LYS A 174 -15.89 -2.60 7.36
CA LYS A 174 -16.39 -3.71 8.19
C LYS A 174 -16.16 -5.06 7.53
N GLU A 175 -16.38 -5.14 6.22
CA GLU A 175 -16.24 -6.39 5.48
C GLU A 175 -14.78 -6.70 5.13
N ALA A 176 -14.02 -5.69 4.68
CA ALA A 176 -12.63 -5.85 4.30
C ALA A 176 -11.71 -6.14 5.51
N ARG A 177 -12.04 -5.63 6.71
CA ARG A 177 -11.27 -5.78 7.96
C ARG A 177 -9.77 -5.56 7.72
N LEU A 178 -9.43 -4.38 7.17
CA LEU A 178 -8.05 -4.01 6.88
C LEU A 178 -7.24 -3.82 8.17
N ASP A 179 -5.96 -4.16 8.13
CA ASP A 179 -5.10 -4.17 9.33
C ASP A 179 -4.61 -2.76 9.69
N ARG A 180 -4.14 -2.01 8.70
CA ARG A 180 -3.59 -0.66 8.87
C ARG A 180 -4.28 0.29 7.89
N VAL A 181 -4.93 1.33 8.41
CA VAL A 181 -5.68 2.27 7.55
C VAL A 181 -5.44 3.70 7.98
N GLY A 182 -4.98 4.51 7.02
CA GLY A 182 -4.98 5.97 7.15
C GLY A 182 -6.20 6.58 6.46
N CYS A 183 -6.75 7.62 7.05
CA CYS A 183 -7.84 8.40 6.47
C CYS A 183 -7.46 9.89 6.44
N PHE A 184 -7.63 10.51 5.28
CA PHE A 184 -7.45 11.95 5.09
C PHE A 184 -8.77 12.61 4.78
N LYS A 185 -8.99 13.80 5.34
CA LYS A 185 -10.03 14.72 4.86
C LYS A 185 -9.59 15.29 3.53
N TYR A 186 -10.48 15.35 2.54
CA TYR A 186 -10.15 16.01 1.28
C TYR A 186 -9.72 17.45 1.53
N SER A 187 -8.56 17.80 1.03
CA SER A 187 -8.02 19.15 1.04
C SER A 187 -7.70 19.58 -0.39
N PRO A 188 -8.15 20.75 -0.84
CA PRO A 188 -7.81 21.28 -2.17
C PRO A 188 -6.30 21.47 -2.30
N VAL A 189 -5.75 20.98 -3.39
CA VAL A 189 -4.34 21.17 -3.77
C VAL A 189 -4.30 22.01 -5.03
N GLU A 190 -3.52 23.09 -5.03
CA GLU A 190 -3.40 23.96 -6.21
C GLU A 190 -3.03 23.16 -7.47
N GLY A 191 -3.78 23.37 -8.55
CA GLY A 191 -3.60 22.67 -9.82
C GLY A 191 -4.25 21.28 -9.92
N ALA A 192 -4.89 20.78 -8.86
CA ALA A 192 -5.61 19.52 -8.91
C ALA A 192 -7.00 19.67 -9.55
N ASP A 193 -7.36 18.77 -10.47
CA ASP A 193 -8.64 18.79 -11.21
C ASP A 193 -9.85 18.76 -10.26
N ALA A 194 -9.74 18.09 -9.11
CA ALA A 194 -10.84 17.94 -8.16
C ALA A 194 -11.33 19.27 -7.56
N ASN A 195 -10.49 20.31 -7.57
CA ASN A 195 -10.87 21.63 -7.07
C ASN A 195 -12.01 22.27 -7.88
N ALA A 196 -12.15 21.89 -9.15
CA ALA A 196 -13.21 22.38 -10.06
C ALA A 196 -14.50 21.54 -9.99
N LEU A 197 -14.52 20.47 -9.22
CA LEU A 197 -15.72 19.65 -9.05
C LEU A 197 -16.77 20.40 -8.23
N PRO A 198 -18.06 20.26 -8.58
CA PRO A 198 -19.16 20.82 -7.79
C PRO A 198 -19.33 20.08 -6.46
N ASP A 199 -20.27 20.58 -5.66
CA ASP A 199 -20.73 19.95 -4.42
C ASP A 199 -19.59 19.70 -3.42
N GLN A 200 -18.82 20.75 -3.15
CA GLN A 200 -17.79 20.74 -2.13
C GLN A 200 -18.39 20.41 -0.75
N VAL A 201 -17.80 19.43 -0.08
CA VAL A 201 -18.27 19.00 1.25
C VAL A 201 -17.82 20.02 2.30
N PRO A 202 -18.71 20.51 3.20
CA PRO A 202 -18.35 21.40 4.29
C PRO A 202 -17.32 20.79 5.24
N GLU A 203 -16.44 21.62 5.84
CA GLU A 203 -15.34 21.12 6.68
C GLU A 203 -15.84 20.40 7.93
N GLU A 204 -16.93 20.85 8.53
CA GLU A 204 -17.59 20.17 9.67
C GLU A 204 -18.09 18.78 9.31
N VAL A 205 -18.57 18.57 8.08
CA VAL A 205 -19.02 17.25 7.59
C VAL A 205 -17.81 16.35 7.31
N LYS A 206 -16.72 16.89 6.76
CA LYS A 206 -15.46 16.13 6.59
C LYS A 206 -14.90 15.66 7.95
N GLU A 207 -14.92 16.55 8.94
CA GLU A 207 -14.46 16.23 10.29
C GLU A 207 -15.32 15.14 10.94
N GLU A 208 -16.64 15.25 10.83
CA GLU A 208 -17.59 14.27 11.36
C GLU A 208 -17.38 12.89 10.69
N ARG A 209 -17.25 12.83 9.35
CA ARG A 209 -17.00 11.61 8.62
C ARG A 209 -15.65 11.01 8.96
N TRP A 210 -14.62 11.84 9.06
CA TRP A 210 -13.28 11.39 9.47
C TRP A 210 -13.30 10.75 10.86
N ASN A 211 -13.98 11.36 11.82
CA ASN A 211 -14.11 10.82 13.18
C ASN A 211 -14.83 9.47 13.18
N ARG A 212 -15.95 9.32 12.46
CA ARG A 212 -16.69 8.05 12.34
C ARG A 212 -15.83 6.97 11.67
N PHE A 213 -15.11 7.34 10.62
CA PHE A 213 -14.21 6.45 9.90
C PHE A 213 -13.10 5.92 10.83
N MET A 214 -12.40 6.83 11.50
CA MET A 214 -11.28 6.48 12.37
C MET A 214 -11.71 5.69 13.60
N GLN A 215 -12.87 6.00 14.18
CA GLN A 215 -13.43 5.24 15.28
C GLN A 215 -13.75 3.78 14.88
N LEU A 216 -14.37 3.59 13.72
CA LEU A 216 -14.63 2.26 13.20
C LEU A 216 -13.33 1.50 12.90
N GLN A 217 -12.36 2.15 12.27
CA GLN A 217 -11.08 1.52 11.95
C GLN A 217 -10.27 1.18 13.19
N GLN A 218 -10.31 2.01 14.23
CA GLN A 218 -9.69 1.72 15.51
C GLN A 218 -10.25 0.44 16.15
N GLN A 219 -11.58 0.27 16.09
CA GLN A 219 -12.22 -0.96 16.55
C GLN A 219 -11.75 -2.16 15.74
N ILE A 220 -11.78 -2.08 14.41
CA ILE A 220 -11.33 -3.18 13.52
C ILE A 220 -9.86 -3.53 13.80
N SER A 221 -8.99 -2.51 13.93
CA SER A 221 -7.58 -2.72 14.23
C SER A 221 -7.37 -3.43 15.57
N ALA A 222 -8.10 -3.01 16.61
CA ALA A 222 -8.03 -3.65 17.93
C ALA A 222 -8.47 -5.13 17.88
N GLU A 223 -9.55 -5.44 17.16
CA GLU A 223 -10.01 -6.81 16.97
C GLU A 223 -8.97 -7.65 16.22
N ARG A 224 -8.38 -7.11 15.15
CA ARG A 224 -7.32 -7.78 14.36
C ARG A 224 -6.06 -8.03 15.19
N LEU A 225 -5.67 -7.09 16.05
CA LEU A 225 -4.54 -7.27 16.97
C LEU A 225 -4.86 -8.33 18.03
N GLN A 226 -6.09 -8.35 18.55
CA GLN A 226 -6.52 -9.35 19.53
C GLN A 226 -6.46 -10.78 18.96
N GLU A 227 -6.70 -10.98 17.65
CA GLU A 227 -6.57 -12.28 16.98
C GLU A 227 -5.11 -12.82 17.00
N LYS A 228 -4.13 -11.95 17.26
CA LYS A 228 -2.69 -12.30 17.32
C LYS A 228 -2.22 -12.65 18.74
N VAL A 229 -3.01 -12.33 19.78
CA VAL A 229 -2.64 -12.60 21.18
C VAL A 229 -2.47 -14.10 21.41
N GLY A 230 -1.35 -14.48 22.03
CA GLY A 230 -0.99 -15.88 22.27
C GLY A 230 -0.31 -16.58 21.09
N ARG A 231 -0.07 -15.87 19.99
CA ARG A 231 0.69 -16.41 18.84
C ARG A 231 2.16 -16.06 18.97
N GLU A 232 3.03 -16.93 18.49
CA GLU A 232 4.45 -16.64 18.32
C GLU A 232 4.65 -15.89 17.00
N ILE A 233 5.35 -14.75 17.03
CA ILE A 233 5.64 -13.92 15.86
C ILE A 233 7.14 -13.65 15.75
N LEU A 234 7.63 -13.54 14.52
CA LEU A 234 9.00 -13.14 14.23
C LEU A 234 9.10 -11.61 14.27
N VAL A 235 10.10 -11.10 14.99
CA VAL A 235 10.37 -9.67 15.12
C VAL A 235 11.80 -9.33 14.70
N ILE A 236 11.96 -8.14 14.14
CA ILE A 236 13.26 -7.50 13.96
C ILE A 236 13.47 -6.52 15.11
N ILE A 237 14.61 -6.56 15.75
CA ILE A 237 14.96 -5.64 16.84
C ILE A 237 15.57 -4.39 16.22
N ASP A 238 14.96 -3.25 16.44
CA ASP A 238 15.42 -1.94 15.95
C ASP A 238 16.35 -1.25 16.94
N GLU A 239 16.04 -1.32 18.25
CA GLU A 239 16.79 -0.68 19.31
C GLU A 239 16.92 -1.61 20.54
N VAL A 240 18.04 -1.49 21.25
CA VAL A 240 18.28 -2.16 22.53
C VAL A 240 18.90 -1.15 23.48
N ASP A 241 18.36 -1.03 24.68
CA ASP A 241 18.90 -0.21 25.76
C ASP A 241 18.92 -0.98 27.09
N GLU A 242 19.21 -0.28 28.21
CA GLU A 242 19.26 -0.88 29.54
C GLU A 242 17.86 -1.29 30.07
N GLU A 243 16.78 -0.72 29.52
CA GLU A 243 15.39 -0.95 29.95
C GLU A 243 14.72 -2.07 29.14
N GLY A 244 15.22 -2.37 27.92
CA GLY A 244 14.64 -3.41 27.06
C GLY A 244 15.05 -3.35 25.61
N ALA A 245 14.15 -3.83 24.75
CA ALA A 245 14.33 -3.81 23.31
C ALA A 245 13.06 -3.36 22.60
N ILE A 246 13.20 -2.53 21.58
CA ILE A 246 12.13 -2.12 20.69
C ILE A 246 12.31 -2.91 19.38
N GLY A 247 11.21 -3.50 18.92
CA GLY A 247 11.23 -4.28 17.69
C GLY A 247 9.90 -4.25 16.97
N ARG A 248 9.92 -4.63 15.70
CA ARG A 248 8.74 -4.67 14.84
C ARG A 248 8.49 -6.07 14.30
N SER A 249 7.23 -6.41 14.14
CA SER A 249 6.84 -7.63 13.42
C SER A 249 6.84 -7.41 11.90
N MET A 250 6.65 -8.49 11.15
CA MET A 250 6.47 -8.40 9.69
C MET A 250 5.27 -7.55 9.29
N ALA A 251 4.31 -7.36 10.19
CA ALA A 251 3.10 -6.56 9.97
C ALA A 251 3.29 -5.05 10.19
N ASP A 252 4.48 -4.62 10.62
CA ASP A 252 4.72 -3.24 11.06
C ASP A 252 5.85 -2.61 10.25
N ALA A 253 5.51 -1.63 9.42
CA ALA A 253 6.49 -0.86 8.67
C ALA A 253 7.16 0.17 9.59
N PRO A 254 8.49 0.41 9.45
CA PRO A 254 9.20 1.37 10.26
C PRO A 254 8.63 2.78 10.09
N GLU A 255 8.56 3.55 11.18
CA GLU A 255 8.12 4.95 11.24
C GLU A 255 6.65 5.19 10.88
N ILE A 256 5.92 4.20 10.36
CA ILE A 256 4.55 4.36 9.85
C ILE A 256 3.52 3.65 10.73
N ASP A 257 3.80 2.41 11.14
CA ASP A 257 2.81 1.54 11.80
C ASP A 257 3.05 1.36 13.31
N GLY A 258 4.14 1.89 13.83
CA GLY A 258 4.54 1.75 15.23
C GLY A 258 5.47 0.56 15.50
N ALA A 259 5.85 0.40 16.75
CA ALA A 259 6.74 -0.65 17.25
C ALA A 259 6.20 -1.28 18.54
#